data_2af393ca1013fd0a44dd1cec446ab491
#
_entry.id   2af393ca1013fd0a44dd1cec446ab491
#
_cell.length_a   1.000
_cell.length_b   1.000
_cell.length_c   1.000
_cell.angle_alpha   90.00
_cell.angle_beta   90.00
_cell.angle_gamma   90.00
#
_symmetry.space_group_name_H-M   'P 1'
#
loop_
_entity.id
_entity.type
_entity.pdbx_description
1 polymer ?
#
loop_
_entity_poly.entity_id
_entity_poly.type
_entity_poly.pdbx_seq_one_letter_code
_entity_poly.pdbx_strand_id
1 'polypeptide(L)'
;MNEMLSVRQKRVSEPSKRRLVLLAEFLSRTNKARITSVELASFVHWSSALIRHDIASIGFCGGVSNGYDVRRLCDAILRFFEIAPASSEKKCCIVGLGRLGTALLDEAIFDGTGYKIVAGFDPNVNRTEILRSAFPLYPASRIEAVVASERIEYAILASKNEDAAPLASCLVTCGIRGIVNYTDAVLGSTVSARVENASPVTLLRTLSARVSGIAPEAEEVKRNATFDAC
;
A
#
# COMPACT_ATOMS: atom_id res chain seq x y z
N MET A 1 -7.96 23.66 10.17
CA MET A 1 -8.47 22.26 10.16
C MET A 1 -7.40 21.27 9.69
N ASN A 2 -6.65 21.56 8.62
CA ASN A 2 -5.57 20.68 8.11
C ASN A 2 -4.41 20.46 9.11
N GLU A 3 -4.02 21.46 9.85
CA GLU A 3 -2.89 21.37 10.81
C GLU A 3 -3.18 20.44 11.99
N MET A 4 -4.41 20.48 12.52
CA MET A 4 -4.85 19.55 13.59
C MET A 4 -4.96 18.09 13.11
N LEU A 5 -5.38 17.86 11.86
CA LEU A 5 -5.39 16.54 11.23
C LEU A 5 -3.97 16.01 11.06
N SER A 6 -3.03 16.82 10.57
CA SER A 6 -1.62 16.47 10.43
C SER A 6 -0.97 16.07 11.76
N VAL A 7 -1.26 16.78 12.85
CA VAL A 7 -0.77 16.45 14.19
C VAL A 7 -1.37 15.13 14.71
N ARG A 8 -2.67 14.86 14.46
CA ARG A 8 -3.30 13.58 14.81
C ARG A 8 -2.76 12.41 14.00
N GLN A 9 -2.53 12.60 12.70
CA GLN A 9 -1.93 11.58 11.84
C GLN A 9 -0.52 11.18 12.30
N LYS A 10 0.28 12.12 12.79
CA LYS A 10 1.61 11.86 13.38
C LYS A 10 1.56 11.05 14.68
N ARG A 11 0.44 11.05 15.39
CA ARG A 11 0.24 10.29 16.65
C ARG A 11 -0.15 8.83 16.43
N VAL A 12 -0.64 8.47 15.23
CA VAL A 12 -0.98 7.08 14.90
C VAL A 12 0.30 6.36 14.49
N SER A 13 0.59 5.22 15.13
CA SER A 13 1.79 4.44 14.85
C SER A 13 1.78 3.88 13.42
N GLU A 14 2.95 3.67 12.81
CA GLU A 14 3.04 3.09 11.46
C GLU A 14 2.34 1.72 11.33
N PRO A 15 2.47 0.78 12.31
CA PRO A 15 1.70 -0.46 12.27
C PRO A 15 0.18 -0.23 12.30
N SER A 16 -0.31 0.75 13.09
CA SER A 16 -1.74 1.09 13.13
C SER A 16 -2.22 1.69 11.81
N LYS A 17 -1.41 2.54 11.16
CA LYS A 17 -1.75 3.09 9.83
C LYS A 17 -1.93 1.97 8.80
N ARG A 18 -0.98 1.03 8.74
CA ARG A 18 -1.08 -0.13 7.84
C ARG A 18 -2.35 -0.95 8.08
N ARG A 19 -2.65 -1.25 9.35
CA ARG A 19 -3.85 -2.02 9.69
C ARG A 19 -5.12 -1.28 9.33
N LEU A 20 -5.19 0.03 9.59
CA LEU A 20 -6.36 0.84 9.24
C LEU A 20 -6.59 0.91 7.72
N VAL A 21 -5.53 1.03 6.91
CA VAL A 21 -5.64 1.01 5.44
C VAL A 21 -6.16 -0.35 4.97
N LEU A 22 -5.60 -1.46 5.45
CA LEU A 22 -6.08 -2.81 5.13
C LEU A 22 -7.53 -3.01 5.56
N LEU A 23 -7.91 -2.43 6.71
CA LEU A 23 -9.28 -2.47 7.18
C LEU A 23 -10.22 -1.71 6.25
N ALA A 24 -9.82 -0.53 5.76
CA ALA A 24 -10.60 0.22 4.78
C ALA A 24 -10.77 -0.54 3.46
N GLU A 25 -9.73 -1.20 2.97
CA GLU A 25 -9.81 -2.06 1.78
C GLU A 25 -10.78 -3.23 1.97
N PHE A 26 -10.77 -3.88 3.13
CA PHE A 26 -11.73 -4.92 3.45
C PHE A 26 -13.16 -4.37 3.51
N LEU A 27 -13.35 -3.23 4.20
CA LEU A 27 -14.66 -2.58 4.34
C LEU A 27 -15.23 -2.13 2.99
N SER A 28 -14.40 -1.69 2.05
CA SER A 28 -14.84 -1.27 0.72
C SER A 28 -15.38 -2.42 -0.14
N ARG A 29 -14.98 -3.66 0.16
CA ARG A 29 -15.36 -4.87 -0.58
C ARG A 29 -16.49 -5.67 0.08
N THR A 30 -16.86 -5.35 1.32
CA THR A 30 -17.93 -6.08 2.01
C THR A 30 -19.30 -5.52 1.69
N ASN A 31 -20.30 -6.39 1.54
CA ASN A 31 -21.70 -6.01 1.34
C ASN A 31 -22.47 -5.82 2.66
N LYS A 32 -21.81 -5.95 3.81
CA LYS A 32 -22.46 -5.76 5.11
C LYS A 32 -22.75 -4.28 5.35
N ALA A 33 -23.91 -3.95 5.88
CA ALA A 33 -24.21 -2.59 6.32
C ALA A 33 -23.52 -2.25 7.67
N ARG A 34 -23.40 -3.26 8.55
CA ARG A 34 -22.77 -3.13 9.87
C ARG A 34 -21.85 -4.30 10.14
N ILE A 35 -20.80 -4.06 10.92
CA ILE A 35 -19.81 -5.08 11.29
C ILE A 35 -19.27 -4.82 12.70
N THR A 36 -19.11 -5.87 13.48
CA THR A 36 -18.55 -5.79 14.83
C THR A 36 -17.02 -5.92 14.82
N SER A 37 -16.36 -5.46 15.89
CA SER A 37 -14.91 -5.66 16.02
C SER A 37 -14.52 -7.14 16.13
N VAL A 38 -15.43 -8.00 16.57
CA VAL A 38 -15.22 -9.45 16.65
C VAL A 38 -15.26 -10.06 15.25
N GLU A 39 -16.26 -9.69 14.44
CA GLU A 39 -16.31 -10.13 13.05
C GLU A 39 -15.09 -9.64 12.25
N LEU A 40 -14.69 -8.37 12.41
CA LEU A 40 -13.47 -7.87 11.81
C LEU A 40 -12.25 -8.69 12.22
N ALA A 41 -12.14 -9.01 13.50
CA ALA A 41 -11.05 -9.82 14.03
C ALA A 41 -10.92 -11.20 13.37
N SER A 42 -12.04 -11.86 13.06
CA SER A 42 -12.05 -13.15 12.39
C SER A 42 -11.56 -13.09 10.94
N PHE A 43 -11.75 -11.96 10.25
CA PHE A 43 -11.29 -11.79 8.86
C PHE A 43 -9.82 -11.38 8.75
N VAL A 44 -9.36 -10.51 9.65
CA VAL A 44 -8.01 -9.92 9.54
C VAL A 44 -6.98 -10.57 10.47
N HIS A 45 -7.40 -11.57 11.27
CA HIS A 45 -6.57 -12.28 12.25
C HIS A 45 -5.87 -11.36 13.26
N TRP A 46 -6.52 -10.25 13.65
CA TRP A 46 -6.11 -9.35 14.73
C TRP A 46 -7.09 -9.45 15.90
N SER A 47 -6.66 -9.09 17.10
CA SER A 47 -7.58 -9.06 18.23
C SER A 47 -8.63 -7.95 18.10
N SER A 48 -9.85 -8.20 18.54
CA SER A 48 -10.92 -7.21 18.56
C SER A 48 -10.57 -5.97 19.39
N ALA A 49 -9.74 -6.14 20.42
CA ALA A 49 -9.23 -5.03 21.24
C ALA A 49 -8.29 -4.13 20.43
N LEU A 50 -7.37 -4.72 19.66
CA LEU A 50 -6.44 -3.98 18.79
C LEU A 50 -7.20 -3.19 17.72
N ILE A 51 -8.21 -3.80 17.10
CA ILE A 51 -9.06 -3.13 16.09
C ILE A 51 -9.79 -1.94 16.72
N ARG A 52 -10.39 -2.10 17.89
CA ARG A 52 -11.05 -0.99 18.61
C ARG A 52 -10.07 0.13 18.94
N HIS A 53 -8.87 -0.21 19.42
CA HIS A 53 -7.82 0.76 19.70
C HIS A 53 -7.42 1.56 18.45
N ASP A 54 -7.18 0.86 17.33
CA ASP A 54 -6.81 1.52 16.07
C ASP A 54 -7.92 2.45 15.55
N ILE A 55 -9.18 1.99 15.57
CA ILE A 55 -10.33 2.81 15.17
C ILE A 55 -10.49 4.04 16.08
N ALA A 56 -10.31 3.88 17.39
CA ALA A 56 -10.37 5.00 18.34
C ALA A 56 -9.22 6.00 18.09
N SER A 57 -8.04 5.54 17.65
CA SER A 57 -6.87 6.41 17.41
C SER A 57 -7.11 7.46 16.32
N ILE A 58 -7.99 7.18 15.36
CA ILE A 58 -8.41 8.15 14.32
C ILE A 58 -9.58 9.05 14.77
N GLY A 59 -10.05 8.90 16.01
CA GLY A 59 -11.14 9.69 16.57
C GLY A 59 -12.52 9.26 16.08
N PHE A 60 -12.67 8.06 15.54
CA PHE A 60 -13.98 7.55 15.12
C PHE A 60 -14.79 7.11 16.36
N CYS A 61 -15.92 7.79 16.58
CA CYS A 61 -16.88 7.48 17.64
C CYS A 61 -18.11 6.82 17.01
N GLY A 62 -18.28 5.52 17.21
CA GLY A 62 -19.45 4.79 16.74
C GLY A 62 -19.25 3.28 16.90
N GLY A 63 -20.31 2.54 17.24
CA GLY A 63 -20.23 1.07 17.25
C GLY A 63 -20.28 0.42 18.62
N VAL A 64 -20.98 0.98 19.59
CA VAL A 64 -20.91 0.47 20.96
C VAL A 64 -21.65 -0.85 21.14
N SER A 65 -22.87 -1.05 20.72
CA SER A 65 -23.59 -2.35 20.91
C SER A 65 -23.96 -3.06 19.61
N ASN A 66 -24.13 -2.33 18.50
CA ASN A 66 -24.57 -2.88 17.21
C ASN A 66 -23.50 -2.90 16.12
N GLY A 67 -22.20 -2.84 16.50
CA GLY A 67 -21.09 -2.77 15.55
C GLY A 67 -20.96 -1.41 14.84
N TYR A 68 -19.99 -1.32 13.96
CA TYR A 68 -19.68 -0.14 13.16
C TYR A 68 -20.53 -0.12 11.89
N ASP A 69 -20.99 1.06 11.49
CA ASP A 69 -21.49 1.27 10.14
C ASP A 69 -20.30 1.19 9.16
N VAL A 70 -20.38 0.26 8.22
CA VAL A 70 -19.27 -0.09 7.32
C VAL A 70 -18.85 1.09 6.46
N ARG A 71 -19.81 1.79 5.84
CA ARG A 71 -19.51 2.93 4.96
C ARG A 71 -18.91 4.08 5.74
N ARG A 72 -19.53 4.44 6.88
CA ARG A 72 -19.03 5.54 7.71
C ARG A 72 -17.63 5.28 8.26
N LEU A 73 -17.33 4.03 8.66
CA LEU A 73 -16.00 3.67 9.15
C LEU A 73 -14.97 3.70 8.02
N CYS A 74 -15.28 3.14 6.86
CA CYS A 74 -14.42 3.18 5.68
C CYS A 74 -14.10 4.63 5.29
N ASP A 75 -15.12 5.46 5.12
CA ASP A 75 -14.96 6.88 4.78
C ASP A 75 -14.15 7.64 5.84
N ALA A 76 -14.34 7.33 7.11
CA ALA A 76 -13.59 7.99 8.19
C ALA A 76 -12.10 7.66 8.12
N ILE A 77 -11.74 6.40 7.86
CA ILE A 77 -10.35 5.97 7.70
C ILE A 77 -9.72 6.66 6.48
N LEU A 78 -10.39 6.59 5.33
CA LEU A 78 -9.88 7.17 4.08
C LEU A 78 -9.71 8.69 4.16
N ARG A 79 -10.67 9.40 4.79
CA ARG A 79 -10.55 10.85 5.02
C ARG A 79 -9.43 11.20 6.01
N PHE A 80 -9.29 10.41 7.08
CA PHE A 80 -8.23 10.65 8.06
C PHE A 80 -6.83 10.59 7.44
N PHE A 81 -6.61 9.71 6.49
CA PHE A 81 -5.34 9.59 5.76
C PHE A 81 -5.29 10.38 4.45
N GLU A 82 -6.35 11.13 4.10
CA GLU A 82 -6.44 11.90 2.85
C GLU A 82 -6.28 11.03 1.59
N ILE A 83 -6.79 9.79 1.64
CA ILE A 83 -6.79 8.82 0.54
C ILE A 83 -8.18 8.53 -0.01
N ALA A 84 -9.16 9.39 0.31
CA ALA A 84 -10.52 9.24 -0.20
C ALA A 84 -10.57 9.50 -1.72
N PRO A 85 -11.22 8.63 -2.51
CA PRO A 85 -11.23 8.74 -3.96
C PRO A 85 -11.88 10.02 -4.51
N ALA A 86 -12.74 10.64 -3.72
CA ALA A 86 -13.64 11.69 -4.20
C ALA A 86 -13.06 13.12 -4.21
N SER A 87 -11.88 13.39 -3.65
CA SER A 87 -11.47 14.78 -3.43
C SER A 87 -10.29 15.27 -4.26
N SER A 88 -9.38 14.41 -4.67
CA SER A 88 -8.33 14.70 -5.64
C SER A 88 -7.59 13.42 -6.03
N GLU A 89 -7.57 13.09 -7.30
CA GLU A 89 -6.72 11.99 -7.81
C GLU A 89 -5.25 12.32 -7.52
N LYS A 90 -4.56 11.41 -6.84
CA LYS A 90 -3.13 11.50 -6.58
C LYS A 90 -2.37 11.02 -7.80
N LYS A 91 -1.62 11.90 -8.43
CA LYS A 91 -0.86 11.57 -9.62
C LYS A 91 0.37 10.74 -9.30
N CYS A 92 0.54 9.67 -10.06
CA CYS A 92 1.61 8.68 -9.91
C CYS A 92 2.37 8.50 -11.23
N CYS A 93 3.60 8.01 -11.14
CA CYS A 93 4.35 7.53 -12.29
C CYS A 93 4.90 6.13 -12.07
N ILE A 94 5.22 5.45 -13.18
CA ILE A 94 5.93 4.18 -13.18
C ILE A 94 7.34 4.43 -13.67
N VAL A 95 8.34 3.93 -12.96
CA VAL A 95 9.76 4.05 -13.33
C VAL A 95 10.38 2.67 -13.48
N GLY A 96 10.82 2.37 -14.69
CA GLY A 96 11.23 1.05 -15.12
C GLY A 96 10.10 0.30 -15.82
N LEU A 97 10.18 0.23 -17.16
CA LEU A 97 9.19 -0.42 -18.02
C LEU A 97 9.68 -1.81 -18.46
N GLY A 98 10.29 -2.54 -17.56
CA GLY A 98 10.60 -3.97 -17.70
C GLY A 98 9.32 -4.82 -17.64
N ARG A 99 9.45 -6.12 -17.43
CA ARG A 99 8.30 -7.05 -17.39
C ARG A 99 7.24 -6.63 -16.38
N LEU A 100 7.65 -6.25 -15.16
CA LEU A 100 6.72 -5.84 -14.11
C LEU A 100 6.14 -4.46 -14.40
N GLY A 101 6.98 -3.48 -14.74
CA GLY A 101 6.49 -2.12 -15.05
C GLY A 101 5.55 -2.10 -16.24
N THR A 102 5.80 -2.93 -17.27
CA THR A 102 4.90 -3.06 -18.42
C THR A 102 3.53 -3.64 -18.01
N ALA A 103 3.50 -4.59 -17.09
CA ALA A 103 2.23 -5.13 -16.58
C ALA A 103 1.40 -4.08 -15.81
N LEU A 104 2.03 -3.06 -15.25
CA LEU A 104 1.38 -1.96 -14.53
C LEU A 104 0.90 -0.82 -15.45
N LEU A 105 1.12 -0.91 -16.76
CA LEU A 105 0.60 0.07 -17.72
C LEU A 105 -0.90 -0.07 -17.96
N ASP A 106 -1.53 -1.13 -17.44
CA ASP A 106 -2.97 -1.30 -17.46
C ASP A 106 -3.64 -0.36 -16.44
N GLU A 107 -4.29 0.69 -16.93
CA GLU A 107 -4.96 1.68 -16.09
C GLU A 107 -6.08 1.10 -15.22
N ALA A 108 -6.72 0.02 -15.66
CA ALA A 108 -7.85 -0.59 -14.94
C ALA A 108 -7.47 -1.04 -13.51
N ILE A 109 -6.17 -1.29 -13.25
CA ILE A 109 -5.66 -1.63 -11.92
C ILE A 109 -5.89 -0.48 -10.92
N PHE A 110 -5.92 0.76 -11.39
CA PHE A 110 -6.01 1.96 -10.56
C PHE A 110 -7.40 2.59 -10.54
N ASP A 111 -8.37 2.05 -11.28
CA ASP A 111 -9.73 2.58 -11.36
C ASP A 111 -10.41 2.61 -10.00
N GLY A 112 -10.98 3.77 -9.66
CA GLY A 112 -11.69 3.98 -8.40
C GLY A 112 -10.81 3.99 -7.13
N THR A 113 -9.48 3.92 -7.26
CA THR A 113 -8.55 3.87 -6.11
C THR A 113 -8.17 5.26 -5.58
N GLY A 114 -8.43 6.31 -6.34
CA GLY A 114 -7.95 7.68 -6.04
C GLY A 114 -6.50 7.93 -6.47
N TYR A 115 -5.88 6.98 -7.16
CA TYR A 115 -4.56 7.13 -7.78
C TYR A 115 -4.69 7.07 -9.29
N LYS A 116 -3.91 7.91 -9.99
CA LYS A 116 -3.87 7.96 -11.45
C LYS A 116 -2.44 7.92 -11.95
N ILE A 117 -2.13 6.96 -12.80
CA ILE A 117 -0.85 6.94 -13.48
C ILE A 117 -0.90 7.96 -14.64
N VAL A 118 0.03 8.91 -14.64
CA VAL A 118 0.08 9.99 -15.65
C VAL A 118 1.34 9.96 -16.50
N ALA A 119 2.35 9.17 -16.12
CA ALA A 119 3.59 9.02 -16.88
C ALA A 119 4.28 7.69 -16.59
N GLY A 120 4.99 7.15 -17.58
CA GLY A 120 5.94 6.06 -17.44
C GLY A 120 7.34 6.49 -17.87
N PHE A 121 8.37 5.98 -17.20
CA PHE A 121 9.77 6.29 -17.48
C PHE A 121 10.61 5.03 -17.61
N ASP A 122 11.53 5.01 -18.57
CA ASP A 122 12.55 3.93 -18.67
C ASP A 122 13.89 4.51 -19.10
N PRO A 123 15.03 4.03 -18.55
CA PRO A 123 16.35 4.37 -19.06
C PRO A 123 16.56 3.95 -20.52
N ASN A 124 15.91 2.88 -20.97
CA ASN A 124 15.96 2.44 -22.35
C ASN A 124 14.89 3.14 -23.19
N VAL A 125 15.33 4.08 -24.02
CA VAL A 125 14.45 4.89 -24.90
C VAL A 125 13.61 4.02 -25.84
N ASN A 126 14.16 2.93 -26.36
CA ASN A 126 13.44 2.04 -27.28
C ASN A 126 12.16 1.46 -26.63
N ARG A 127 12.17 1.23 -25.32
CA ARG A 127 10.96 0.76 -24.62
C ARG A 127 9.88 1.81 -24.61
N THR A 128 10.25 3.07 -24.45
CA THR A 128 9.27 4.17 -24.40
C THR A 128 8.63 4.43 -25.76
N GLU A 129 9.27 4.02 -26.86
CA GLU A 129 8.75 4.16 -28.21
C GLU A 129 7.89 2.96 -28.65
N ILE A 130 8.24 1.75 -28.21
CA ILE A 130 7.59 0.51 -28.65
C ILE A 130 6.34 0.18 -27.80
N LEU A 131 6.39 0.45 -26.49
CA LEU A 131 5.30 0.14 -25.58
C LEU A 131 4.09 1.02 -25.83
N ARG A 132 2.91 0.44 -25.68
CA ARG A 132 1.64 1.14 -25.76
C ARG A 132 1.07 1.37 -24.35
N SER A 133 0.56 2.59 -24.14
CA SER A 133 -0.01 2.99 -22.85
C SER A 133 -1.07 4.06 -23.11
N ALA A 134 -2.04 4.19 -22.23
CA ALA A 134 -3.03 5.26 -22.26
C ALA A 134 -2.44 6.62 -21.80
N PHE A 135 -1.30 6.61 -21.14
CA PHE A 135 -0.54 7.79 -20.73
C PHE A 135 0.83 7.83 -21.40
N PRO A 136 1.47 9.02 -21.49
CA PRO A 136 2.75 9.18 -22.15
C PRO A 136 3.89 8.40 -21.46
N LEU A 137 4.80 7.84 -22.29
CA LEU A 137 6.02 7.19 -21.85
C LEU A 137 7.22 8.05 -22.24
N TYR A 138 8.18 8.20 -21.33
CA TYR A 138 9.32 9.09 -21.48
C TYR A 138 10.65 8.41 -21.16
N PRO A 139 11.76 8.84 -21.77
CA PRO A 139 13.09 8.49 -21.28
C PRO A 139 13.29 8.97 -19.83
N ALA A 140 14.06 8.23 -19.04
CA ALA A 140 14.32 8.57 -17.64
C ALA A 140 14.95 9.98 -17.47
N SER A 141 15.66 10.49 -18.50
CA SER A 141 16.19 11.87 -18.52
C SER A 141 15.12 12.96 -18.44
N ARG A 142 13.84 12.62 -18.68
CA ARG A 142 12.72 13.56 -18.62
C ARG A 142 12.00 13.58 -17.26
N ILE A 143 12.45 12.76 -16.28
CA ILE A 143 11.78 12.62 -14.96
C ILE A 143 11.56 14.00 -14.33
N GLU A 144 12.58 14.82 -14.19
CA GLU A 144 12.49 16.13 -13.52
C GLU A 144 11.44 17.04 -14.16
N ALA A 145 11.50 17.22 -15.47
CA ALA A 145 10.58 18.10 -16.20
C ALA A 145 9.12 17.61 -16.09
N VAL A 146 8.89 16.30 -16.26
CA VAL A 146 7.54 15.73 -16.25
C VAL A 146 6.96 15.65 -14.85
N VAL A 147 7.75 15.27 -13.85
CA VAL A 147 7.29 15.26 -12.44
C VAL A 147 6.83 16.66 -12.03
N ALA A 148 7.59 17.69 -12.37
CA ALA A 148 7.24 19.08 -12.06
C ALA A 148 5.98 19.55 -12.82
N SER A 149 5.93 19.33 -14.14
CA SER A 149 4.80 19.80 -14.98
C SER A 149 3.49 19.11 -14.64
N GLU A 150 3.52 17.79 -14.39
CA GLU A 150 2.35 16.98 -14.05
C GLU A 150 2.00 17.04 -12.57
N ARG A 151 2.88 17.56 -11.71
CA ARG A 151 2.74 17.55 -10.24
C ARG A 151 2.58 16.14 -9.68
N ILE A 152 3.47 15.25 -10.08
CA ILE A 152 3.43 13.85 -9.65
C ILE A 152 3.91 13.76 -8.19
N GLU A 153 3.16 13.07 -7.35
CA GLU A 153 3.45 12.93 -5.92
C GLU A 153 4.01 11.56 -5.54
N TYR A 154 3.68 10.52 -6.30
CA TYR A 154 4.04 9.14 -5.99
C TYR A 154 4.68 8.45 -7.18
N ALA A 155 5.57 7.50 -6.90
CA ALA A 155 6.21 6.70 -7.93
C ALA A 155 6.16 5.20 -7.61
N ILE A 156 5.99 4.39 -8.65
CA ILE A 156 6.18 2.94 -8.60
C ILE A 156 7.51 2.65 -9.27
N LEU A 157 8.48 2.16 -8.50
CA LEU A 157 9.82 1.83 -9.00
C LEU A 157 9.91 0.33 -9.29
N ALA A 158 10.03 0.00 -10.56
CA ALA A 158 10.12 -1.36 -11.10
C ALA A 158 11.33 -1.53 -12.04
N SER A 159 12.41 -0.80 -11.79
CA SER A 159 13.65 -0.82 -12.54
C SER A 159 14.51 -2.05 -12.21
N LYS A 160 15.68 -2.15 -12.81
CA LYS A 160 16.70 -3.09 -12.34
C LYS A 160 17.25 -2.66 -10.98
N ASN A 161 17.78 -3.62 -10.21
CA ASN A 161 18.31 -3.36 -8.86
C ASN A 161 19.46 -2.34 -8.87
N GLU A 162 20.33 -2.40 -9.84
CA GLU A 162 21.48 -1.49 -10.02
C GLU A 162 21.06 -0.03 -10.25
N ASP A 163 19.91 0.18 -10.88
CA ASP A 163 19.37 1.51 -11.20
C ASP A 163 18.45 2.05 -10.08
N ALA A 164 18.05 1.21 -9.13
CA ALA A 164 17.00 1.55 -8.16
C ALA A 164 17.38 2.74 -7.25
N ALA A 165 18.56 2.72 -6.67
CA ALA A 165 18.98 3.78 -5.75
C ALA A 165 19.22 5.13 -6.46
N PRO A 166 19.90 5.22 -7.60
CA PRO A 166 20.00 6.46 -8.37
C PRO A 166 18.63 7.03 -8.79
N LEU A 167 17.73 6.17 -9.30
CA LEU A 167 16.40 6.59 -9.72
C LEU A 167 15.55 7.08 -8.53
N ALA A 168 15.59 6.37 -7.40
CA ALA A 168 14.90 6.79 -6.20
C ALA A 168 15.38 8.16 -5.71
N SER A 169 16.70 8.39 -5.70
CA SER A 169 17.28 9.68 -5.32
C SER A 169 16.85 10.79 -6.27
N CYS A 170 16.85 10.54 -7.58
CA CYS A 170 16.36 11.49 -8.59
C CYS A 170 14.87 11.84 -8.34
N LEU A 171 14.02 10.83 -8.16
CA LEU A 171 12.60 11.03 -7.90
C LEU A 171 12.34 11.92 -6.68
N VAL A 172 13.08 11.70 -5.60
CA VAL A 172 12.97 12.49 -4.38
C VAL A 172 13.41 13.93 -4.60
N THR A 173 14.52 14.15 -5.29
CA THR A 173 14.99 15.49 -5.65
C THR A 173 13.95 16.24 -6.49
N CYS A 174 13.21 15.52 -7.35
CA CYS A 174 12.11 16.07 -8.14
C CYS A 174 10.82 16.32 -7.35
N GLY A 175 10.76 15.98 -6.05
CA GLY A 175 9.61 16.28 -5.19
C GLY A 175 8.63 15.11 -4.99
N ILE A 176 8.97 13.89 -5.42
CA ILE A 176 8.18 12.68 -5.12
C ILE A 176 8.14 12.45 -3.61
N ARG A 177 6.93 12.29 -3.07
CA ARG A 177 6.67 12.14 -1.62
C ARG A 177 6.68 10.69 -1.15
N GLY A 178 6.33 9.75 -2.05
CA GLY A 178 6.27 8.34 -1.72
C GLY A 178 6.67 7.44 -2.90
N ILE A 179 7.40 6.38 -2.60
CA ILE A 179 7.88 5.40 -3.58
C ILE A 179 7.45 4.00 -3.15
N VAL A 180 6.75 3.28 -4.02
CA VAL A 180 6.55 1.84 -3.91
C VAL A 180 7.68 1.16 -4.68
N ASN A 181 8.58 0.50 -3.97
CA ASN A 181 9.76 -0.13 -4.54
C ASN A 181 9.53 -1.63 -4.76
N TYR A 182 9.40 -2.03 -6.01
CA TYR A 182 9.28 -3.43 -6.42
C TYR A 182 10.63 -4.09 -6.75
N THR A 183 11.74 -3.36 -6.68
CA THR A 183 13.07 -3.94 -6.88
C THR A 183 13.53 -4.72 -5.65
N ASP A 184 14.53 -5.59 -5.79
CA ASP A 184 15.12 -6.30 -4.65
C ASP A 184 16.13 -5.43 -3.88
N ALA A 185 16.47 -4.26 -4.39
CA ALA A 185 17.29 -3.29 -3.70
C ALA A 185 16.52 -2.71 -2.50
N VAL A 186 17.07 -2.85 -1.29
CA VAL A 186 16.47 -2.24 -0.10
C VAL A 186 16.81 -0.76 -0.10
N LEU A 187 15.80 0.05 -0.39
CA LEU A 187 15.90 1.50 -0.30
C LEU A 187 15.62 1.92 1.14
N GLY A 188 16.62 2.49 1.77
CA GLY A 188 16.56 2.88 3.18
C GLY A 188 16.17 4.34 3.39
N SER A 189 16.30 4.78 4.65
CA SER A 189 15.94 6.11 5.16
C SER A 189 16.83 7.27 4.68
N THR A 190 17.80 7.03 3.81
CA THR A 190 18.62 8.07 3.19
C THR A 190 17.84 8.93 2.18
N VAL A 191 16.64 8.51 1.89
CA VAL A 191 15.73 9.16 0.96
C VAL A 191 14.70 9.92 1.79
N SER A 192 14.53 11.22 1.60
CA SER A 192 13.56 12.06 2.32
C SER A 192 12.10 11.70 2.03
N ALA A 193 11.83 10.93 0.98
CA ALA A 193 10.52 10.36 0.69
C ALA A 193 10.26 9.09 1.51
N ARG A 194 8.97 8.79 1.74
CA ARG A 194 8.55 7.49 2.30
C ARG A 194 8.71 6.40 1.25
N VAL A 195 9.46 5.34 1.58
CA VAL A 195 9.63 4.17 0.70
C VAL A 195 8.95 2.96 1.31
N GLU A 196 8.10 2.32 0.54
CA GLU A 196 7.52 1.01 0.84
C GLU A 196 8.21 -0.04 -0.03
N ASN A 197 9.04 -0.89 0.58
CA ASN A 197 9.70 -1.99 -0.12
C ASN A 197 8.71 -3.15 -0.32
N ALA A 198 8.27 -3.36 -1.54
CA ALA A 198 7.22 -4.31 -1.93
C ALA A 198 7.75 -5.43 -2.85
N SER A 199 9.07 -5.69 -2.86
CA SER A 199 9.63 -6.81 -3.61
C SER A 199 8.96 -8.12 -3.20
N PRO A 200 8.41 -8.93 -4.14
CA PRO A 200 7.82 -10.23 -3.84
C PRO A 200 8.77 -11.15 -3.05
N VAL A 201 10.07 -11.10 -3.34
CA VAL A 201 11.07 -11.89 -2.62
C VAL A 201 11.19 -11.46 -1.16
N THR A 202 11.26 -10.16 -0.90
CA THR A 202 11.30 -9.61 0.46
C THR A 202 10.02 -9.93 1.23
N LEU A 203 8.86 -9.82 0.59
CA LEU A 203 7.58 -10.17 1.20
C LEU A 203 7.49 -11.65 1.55
N LEU A 204 7.94 -12.55 0.64
CA LEU A 204 8.00 -13.99 0.90
C LEU A 204 8.95 -14.33 2.05
N ARG A 205 10.13 -13.71 2.13
CA ARG A 205 11.06 -13.88 3.26
C ARG A 205 10.43 -13.44 4.58
N THR A 206 9.74 -12.30 4.59
CA THR A 206 9.03 -11.80 5.76
C THR A 206 7.90 -12.74 6.18
N LEU A 207 7.15 -13.26 5.21
CA LEU A 207 6.10 -14.27 5.45
C LEU A 207 6.70 -15.55 6.03
N SER A 208 7.76 -16.08 5.43
CA SER A 208 8.45 -17.29 5.93
C SER A 208 8.93 -17.13 7.37
N ALA A 209 9.47 -15.96 7.73
CA ALA A 209 9.88 -15.69 9.09
C ALA A 209 8.71 -15.65 10.09
N ARG A 210 7.51 -15.26 9.65
CA ARG A 210 6.30 -15.32 10.48
C ARG A 210 5.75 -16.71 10.65
N VAL A 211 5.88 -17.57 9.63
CA VAL A 211 5.36 -18.94 9.63
C VAL A 211 6.31 -19.90 10.35
N SER A 212 7.62 -19.64 10.36
CA SER A 212 8.63 -20.54 10.96
C SER A 212 8.52 -20.74 12.49
N GLY A 213 7.56 -20.11 13.17
CA GLY A 213 7.23 -20.38 14.58
C GLY A 213 5.88 -21.05 14.78
N ILE A 214 5.15 -21.33 13.71
CA ILE A 214 3.81 -21.94 13.74
C ILE A 214 3.98 -23.40 13.32
N ALA A 215 3.86 -24.32 14.28
CA ALA A 215 3.79 -25.75 13.92
C ALA A 215 2.58 -25.99 13.02
N PRO A 216 2.71 -26.75 11.91
CA PRO A 216 1.57 -27.06 11.06
C PRO A 216 0.53 -27.84 11.87
N GLU A 217 -0.71 -27.35 11.92
CA GLU A 217 -1.83 -27.94 12.68
C GLU A 217 -2.07 -29.44 12.36
N ALA A 218 -1.49 -29.96 11.29
CA ALA A 218 -1.60 -31.35 10.88
C ALA A 218 -0.82 -32.35 11.77
N GLU A 219 0.13 -31.92 12.61
CA GLU A 219 0.85 -32.80 13.52
C GLU A 219 0.16 -32.98 14.89
N GLU A 220 -0.67 -32.06 15.31
CA GLU A 220 -1.43 -32.16 16.54
C GLU A 220 -2.55 -33.21 16.44
N VAL A 221 -3.17 -33.35 15.27
CA VAL A 221 -4.20 -34.36 15.01
C VAL A 221 -3.62 -35.80 15.04
N LYS A 222 -2.35 -35.99 14.63
CA LYS A 222 -1.70 -37.31 14.66
C LYS A 222 -1.20 -37.71 16.07
N ARG A 223 -0.83 -36.75 16.92
CA ARG A 223 -0.42 -37.04 18.30
C ARG A 223 -1.59 -37.43 19.17
N ASN A 224 -2.76 -36.82 18.98
CA ASN A 224 -3.97 -37.17 19.77
C ASN A 224 -4.60 -38.50 19.32
N ALA A 225 -4.44 -38.87 18.04
CA ALA A 225 -4.95 -40.16 17.54
C ALA A 225 -4.12 -41.38 17.96
N THR A 226 -2.89 -41.21 18.45
CA THR A 226 -2.02 -42.27 18.95
C THR A 226 -2.13 -42.50 20.46
N PHE A 227 -2.80 -41.62 21.20
CA PHE A 227 -2.99 -41.79 22.65
C PHE A 227 -4.30 -42.49 23.05
N ASP A 228 -5.27 -42.62 22.11
CA ASP A 228 -6.55 -43.30 22.35
C ASP A 228 -6.55 -44.80 21.91
N ALA A 229 -5.38 -45.36 21.60
CA ALA A 229 -5.22 -46.74 21.17
C ALA A 229 -4.30 -47.58 22.09
N CYS A 230 -4.35 -47.33 23.41
CA CYS A 230 -3.75 -48.24 24.43
C CYS A 230 -4.71 -48.47 25.57
#